data_f89fe3378fe5532daf993b8ce26365a1
#
_entry.id   f89fe3378fe5532daf993b8ce26365a1
#
_cell.length_a   1.000
_cell.length_b   1.000
_cell.length_c   1.000
_cell.angle_alpha   90.00
_cell.angle_beta   90.00
_cell.angle_gamma   90.00
#
_symmetry.space_group_name_H-M   'P 1'
#
loop_
_entity.id
_entity.type
_entity.pdbx_description
1 polymer ?
#
loop_
_entity_poly.entity_id
_entity_poly.type
_entity_poly.pdbx_seq_one_letter_code
_entity_poly.pdbx_strand_id
1 'polypeptide(L)'
;VPIVEGGYKSLRRFSLNTVEQAVNLKNFLVIGGKTGSAKTHLLNKLCHSIDLEGIANHRGSAFGRRVLNQPNQINFENRIASRLLEIGFETANKIFLEDESKAIGSLSVPSLLIHEMKMSPIALIEETIESRITTILDDYIISNYREFEVFSPEQGSRLFSEFLLTSLSRIRRRLGEENYSEIKVLMDQALAMEETVKEREIHWVWIKKLLTNYYDPMYEYQIAKKSARIVFRGCKDEFLTWAMHIDKAL
;
A
#
# COMPACT_ATOMS: atom_id res chain seq x y z
N VAL A 1 21.34 2.51 30.29
CA VAL A 1 20.81 2.74 28.92
C VAL A 1 22.01 3.09 28.06
N PRO A 2 22.25 2.39 26.93
CA PRO A 2 23.34 2.70 26.02
C PRO A 2 23.16 4.11 25.43
N ILE A 3 24.24 4.87 25.36
CA ILE A 3 24.29 6.21 24.79
C ILE A 3 24.98 6.12 23.43
N VAL A 4 24.37 6.69 22.40
CA VAL A 4 24.98 6.77 21.06
C VAL A 4 25.99 7.92 21.05
N GLU A 5 27.25 7.64 20.75
CA GLU A 5 28.28 8.67 20.58
C GLU A 5 27.91 9.62 19.43
N GLY A 6 27.95 10.92 19.68
CA GLY A 6 27.49 11.96 18.76
C GLY A 6 25.98 12.16 18.75
N GLY A 7 25.25 11.47 19.63
CA GLY A 7 23.82 11.66 19.86
C GLY A 7 22.93 11.38 18.64
N TYR A 8 21.76 12.06 18.60
CA TYR A 8 20.77 11.87 17.54
C TYR A 8 21.31 12.14 16.12
N LYS A 9 22.22 13.08 15.95
CA LYS A 9 22.82 13.40 14.65
C LYS A 9 23.60 12.20 14.07
N SER A 10 24.34 11.47 14.90
CA SER A 10 25.05 10.26 14.51
C SER A 10 24.07 9.13 14.18
N LEU A 11 23.02 8.94 14.99
CA LEU A 11 21.96 7.96 14.72
C LEU A 11 21.25 8.25 13.39
N ARG A 12 20.93 9.50 13.11
CA ARG A 12 20.32 9.90 11.84
C ARG A 12 21.23 9.63 10.64
N ARG A 13 22.52 9.93 10.76
CA ARG A 13 23.49 9.61 9.70
C ARG A 13 23.58 8.11 9.47
N PHE A 14 23.61 7.32 10.53
CA PHE A 14 23.61 5.87 10.45
C PHE A 14 22.36 5.34 9.69
N SER A 15 21.15 5.84 10.02
CA SER A 15 19.94 5.46 9.31
C SER A 15 19.99 5.76 7.80
N LEU A 16 20.50 6.93 7.41
CA LEU A 16 20.66 7.30 6.01
C LEU A 16 21.67 6.42 5.29
N ASN A 17 22.81 6.16 5.94
CA ASN A 17 23.84 5.26 5.39
C ASN A 17 23.33 3.82 5.23
N THR A 18 22.51 3.34 6.16
CA THR A 18 21.90 2.00 6.06
C THR A 18 21.06 1.87 4.79
N VAL A 19 20.21 2.86 4.50
CA VAL A 19 19.40 2.86 3.26
C VAL A 19 20.31 2.90 2.03
N GLU A 20 21.34 3.72 2.02
CA GLU A 20 22.31 3.81 0.92
C GLU A 20 23.06 2.50 0.70
N GLN A 21 23.53 1.85 1.75
CA GLN A 21 24.21 0.55 1.68
C GLN A 21 23.28 -0.52 1.11
N ALA A 22 22.04 -0.61 1.60
CA ALA A 22 21.06 -1.55 1.10
C ALA A 22 20.76 -1.35 -0.40
N VAL A 23 20.60 -0.11 -0.84
CA VAL A 23 20.37 0.24 -2.26
C VAL A 23 21.56 -0.20 -3.13
N ASN A 24 22.80 -0.06 -2.64
CA ASN A 24 23.99 -0.43 -3.39
C ASN A 24 24.13 -1.95 -3.63
N LEU A 25 23.48 -2.79 -2.82
CA LEU A 25 23.47 -4.25 -3.02
C LEU A 25 22.59 -4.70 -4.21
N LYS A 26 21.65 -3.87 -4.66
CA LYS A 26 20.77 -4.11 -5.83
C LYS A 26 20.01 -5.45 -5.77
N ASN A 27 19.63 -5.89 -4.59
CA ASN A 27 18.93 -7.15 -4.37
C ASN A 27 17.42 -6.99 -4.16
N PHE A 28 16.85 -5.83 -4.51
CA PHE A 28 15.43 -5.55 -4.40
C PHE A 28 14.59 -6.25 -5.47
N LEU A 29 13.36 -6.61 -5.08
CA LEU A 29 12.32 -7.11 -5.96
C LEU A 29 11.00 -6.40 -5.62
N VAL A 30 10.41 -5.76 -6.62
CA VAL A 30 9.20 -4.95 -6.46
C VAL A 30 7.97 -5.81 -6.72
N ILE A 31 7.02 -5.82 -5.78
CA ILE A 31 5.72 -6.47 -5.95
C ILE A 31 4.76 -5.46 -6.55
N GLY A 32 4.46 -5.65 -7.84
CA GLY A 32 3.48 -4.85 -8.59
C GLY A 32 2.12 -5.53 -8.65
N GLY A 33 1.10 -4.79 -9.02
CA GLY A 33 -0.25 -5.30 -9.22
C GLY A 33 -1.30 -4.22 -9.06
N LYS A 34 -2.47 -4.43 -9.65
CA LYS A 34 -3.60 -3.48 -9.59
C LYS A 34 -4.08 -3.26 -8.15
N THR A 35 -4.85 -2.22 -7.91
CA THR A 35 -5.48 -1.96 -6.60
C THR A 35 -6.31 -3.16 -6.15
N GLY A 36 -6.14 -3.57 -4.89
CA GLY A 36 -6.83 -4.72 -4.30
C GLY A 36 -6.17 -6.08 -4.57
N SER A 37 -5.00 -6.16 -5.23
CA SER A 37 -4.29 -7.43 -5.46
C SER A 37 -3.56 -8.00 -4.23
N ALA A 38 -3.87 -7.52 -3.04
CA ALA A 38 -3.37 -8.02 -1.75
C ALA A 38 -1.83 -7.97 -1.59
N LYS A 39 -1.14 -7.02 -2.23
CA LYS A 39 0.33 -6.88 -2.16
C LYS A 39 0.85 -6.79 -0.72
N THR A 40 0.23 -5.96 0.10
CA THR A 40 0.60 -5.78 1.51
C THR A 40 0.43 -7.07 2.32
N HIS A 41 -0.63 -7.84 2.04
CA HIS A 41 -0.83 -9.17 2.66
C HIS A 41 0.25 -10.16 2.26
N LEU A 42 0.76 -10.07 1.02
CA LEU A 42 1.88 -10.88 0.55
C LEU A 42 3.20 -10.48 1.24
N LEU A 43 3.49 -9.17 1.30
CA LEU A 43 4.69 -8.66 1.99
C LEU A 43 4.75 -9.12 3.44
N ASN A 44 3.61 -9.12 4.14
CA ASN A 44 3.52 -9.54 5.54
C ASN A 44 3.79 -11.05 5.76
N LYS A 45 3.80 -11.85 4.69
CA LYS A 45 4.16 -13.27 4.72
C LYS A 45 5.64 -13.52 4.40
N LEU A 46 6.38 -12.52 3.96
CA LEU A 46 7.77 -12.63 3.56
C LEU A 46 8.71 -12.10 4.65
N CYS A 47 9.71 -12.88 5.02
CA CYS A 47 10.68 -12.50 6.06
C CYS A 47 11.48 -11.25 5.68
N HIS A 48 11.94 -11.18 4.42
CA HIS A 48 12.78 -10.09 3.90
C HIS A 48 11.93 -9.08 3.12
N SER A 49 10.96 -8.48 3.77
CA SER A 49 10.05 -7.51 3.16
C SER A 49 10.05 -6.15 3.86
N ILE A 50 9.76 -5.10 3.10
CA ILE A 50 9.55 -3.74 3.60
C ILE A 50 8.16 -3.29 3.17
N ASP A 51 7.23 -3.21 4.12
CA ASP A 51 5.89 -2.66 3.96
C ASP A 51 5.96 -1.12 4.08
N LEU A 52 6.17 -0.44 2.96
CA LEU A 52 6.28 1.02 2.92
C LEU A 52 4.96 1.69 3.30
N GLU A 53 3.81 1.15 2.90
CA GLU A 53 2.49 1.64 3.25
C GLU A 53 2.23 1.51 4.76
N GLY A 54 2.56 0.36 5.35
CA GLY A 54 2.45 0.13 6.79
C GLY A 54 3.36 1.05 7.60
N ILE A 55 4.63 1.21 7.20
CA ILE A 55 5.58 2.14 7.83
C ILE A 55 5.07 3.58 7.73
N ALA A 56 4.45 3.96 6.61
CA ALA A 56 3.86 5.28 6.39
C ALA A 56 2.51 5.48 7.11
N ASN A 57 1.91 4.44 7.66
CA ASN A 57 0.54 4.45 8.17
C ASN A 57 -0.47 4.99 7.14
N HIS A 58 -0.37 4.49 5.87
CA HIS A 58 -1.18 4.96 4.75
C HIS A 58 -1.19 3.93 3.61
N ARG A 59 -2.34 3.58 3.06
CA ARG A 59 -2.51 2.57 2.01
C ARG A 59 -2.31 3.11 0.57
N GLY A 60 -1.41 4.05 0.34
CA GLY A 60 -0.99 4.53 -0.99
C GLY A 60 -2.06 5.21 -1.87
N SER A 61 -3.33 4.91 -1.72
CA SER A 61 -4.43 5.40 -2.58
C SER A 61 -5.08 6.69 -2.05
N ALA A 62 -6.00 7.28 -2.80
CA ALA A 62 -6.83 8.40 -2.33
C ALA A 62 -7.68 8.04 -1.10
N PHE A 63 -8.01 6.76 -0.95
CA PHE A 63 -8.72 6.17 0.20
C PHE A 63 -7.77 5.57 1.24
N GLY A 64 -6.46 5.76 1.08
CA GLY A 64 -5.45 5.09 1.88
C GLY A 64 -5.16 5.71 3.25
N ARG A 65 -5.73 6.88 3.55
CA ARG A 65 -5.56 7.52 4.85
C ARG A 65 -6.15 6.65 5.96
N ARG A 66 -5.46 6.54 7.09
CA ARG A 66 -5.94 5.85 8.29
C ARG A 66 -6.43 6.83 9.35
N VAL A 67 -7.08 6.32 10.37
CA VAL A 67 -7.58 7.11 11.51
C VAL A 67 -6.46 7.88 12.20
N LEU A 68 -5.34 7.20 12.46
CA LEU A 68 -4.17 7.83 13.05
C LEU A 68 -3.34 8.54 11.98
N ASN A 69 -2.74 9.66 12.37
CA ASN A 69 -1.88 10.43 11.47
C ASN A 69 -0.65 9.64 11.03
N GLN A 70 -0.14 9.98 9.85
CA GLN A 70 1.15 9.52 9.38
C GLN A 70 2.28 9.98 10.32
N PRO A 71 3.37 9.22 10.43
CA PRO A 71 4.57 9.70 11.14
C PRO A 71 5.14 10.94 10.44
N ASN A 72 6.04 11.66 11.08
CA ASN A 72 6.82 12.67 10.38
C ASN A 72 7.84 12.02 9.44
N GLN A 73 8.35 12.80 8.47
CA GLN A 73 9.28 12.33 7.44
C GLN A 73 10.51 11.62 8.02
N ILE A 74 11.11 12.19 9.07
CA ILE A 74 12.30 11.63 9.71
C ILE A 74 12.02 10.26 10.32
N ASN A 75 10.89 10.10 11.01
CA ASN A 75 10.49 8.83 11.61
C ASN A 75 10.19 7.77 10.55
N PHE A 76 9.55 8.15 9.44
CA PHE A 76 9.32 7.26 8.30
C PHE A 76 10.63 6.70 7.74
N GLU A 77 11.60 7.56 7.45
CA GLU A 77 12.90 7.15 6.94
C GLU A 77 13.71 6.32 7.94
N ASN A 78 13.69 6.68 9.23
CA ASN A 78 14.34 5.90 10.27
C ASN A 78 13.72 4.50 10.41
N ARG A 79 12.39 4.38 10.30
CA ARG A 79 11.71 3.07 10.33
C ARG A 79 12.07 2.20 9.13
N ILE A 80 12.23 2.78 7.92
CA ILE A 80 12.75 2.05 6.75
C ILE A 80 14.16 1.50 7.06
N ALA A 81 15.05 2.34 7.60
CA ALA A 81 16.40 1.90 7.96
C ALA A 81 16.39 0.81 9.05
N SER A 82 15.55 0.96 10.08
CA SER A 82 15.38 -0.08 11.11
C SER A 82 14.91 -1.40 10.52
N ARG A 83 13.92 -1.33 9.61
CA ARG A 83 13.41 -2.54 8.96
C ARG A 83 14.47 -3.23 8.11
N LEU A 84 15.30 -2.48 7.39
CA LEU A 84 16.44 -3.04 6.65
C LEU A 84 17.42 -3.80 7.56
N LEU A 85 17.74 -3.24 8.72
CA LEU A 85 18.61 -3.89 9.72
C LEU A 85 17.94 -5.15 10.30
N GLU A 86 16.67 -5.08 10.64
CA GLU A 86 15.90 -6.21 11.19
C GLU A 86 15.87 -7.42 10.24
N ILE A 87 15.69 -7.19 8.95
CA ILE A 87 15.68 -8.24 7.93
C ILE A 87 17.09 -8.73 7.55
N GLY A 88 18.15 -8.13 8.10
CA GLY A 88 19.51 -8.53 7.76
C GLY A 88 19.83 -8.26 6.28
N PHE A 89 19.58 -7.05 5.78
CA PHE A 89 19.67 -6.69 4.36
C PHE A 89 20.99 -7.09 3.68
N GLU A 90 22.08 -7.21 4.43
CA GLU A 90 23.42 -7.59 3.91
C GLU A 90 23.48 -9.06 3.47
N THR A 91 22.65 -9.92 4.06
CA THR A 91 22.63 -11.37 3.80
C THR A 91 21.39 -11.85 3.07
N ALA A 92 20.38 -11.00 2.94
CA ALA A 92 19.14 -11.31 2.22
C ALA A 92 19.40 -11.47 0.72
N ASN A 93 18.98 -12.58 0.12
CA ASN A 93 19.09 -12.81 -1.32
C ASN A 93 18.21 -11.82 -2.10
N LYS A 94 17.00 -11.59 -1.60
CA LYS A 94 16.04 -10.61 -2.14
C LYS A 94 15.37 -9.84 -1.02
N ILE A 95 15.14 -8.55 -1.24
CA ILE A 95 14.35 -7.68 -0.38
C ILE A 95 13.10 -7.29 -1.16
N PHE A 96 11.94 -7.68 -0.65
CA PHE A 96 10.66 -7.42 -1.28
C PHE A 96 10.06 -6.11 -0.78
N LEU A 97 9.46 -5.34 -1.71
CA LEU A 97 8.72 -4.12 -1.38
C LEU A 97 7.63 -3.85 -2.42
N GLU A 98 6.61 -3.09 -2.07
CA GLU A 98 5.55 -2.77 -3.02
C GLU A 98 5.96 -1.72 -4.06
N ASP A 99 5.30 -1.76 -5.23
CA ASP A 99 5.47 -0.80 -6.33
C ASP A 99 4.81 0.54 -5.99
N GLU A 100 5.49 1.29 -5.13
CA GLU A 100 5.02 2.59 -4.67
C GLU A 100 5.57 3.76 -5.49
N SER A 101 4.83 4.88 -5.43
CA SER A 101 5.23 6.13 -6.05
C SER A 101 6.23 6.90 -5.18
N LYS A 102 6.66 8.08 -5.67
CA LYS A 102 7.52 9.00 -4.91
C LYS A 102 6.98 9.37 -3.53
N ALA A 103 5.66 9.34 -3.35
CA ALA A 103 5.01 9.78 -2.14
C ALA A 103 3.90 8.81 -1.73
N ILE A 104 3.80 8.57 -0.43
CA ILE A 104 2.76 7.79 0.22
C ILE A 104 2.03 8.74 1.19
N GLY A 105 0.84 9.21 0.79
CA GLY A 105 0.17 10.30 1.50
C GLY A 105 0.99 11.59 1.50
N SER A 106 1.38 12.07 2.67
CA SER A 106 2.22 13.28 2.85
C SER A 106 3.72 13.00 2.94
N LEU A 107 4.12 11.72 2.93
CA LEU A 107 5.52 11.30 3.10
C LEU A 107 6.19 11.03 1.75
N SER A 108 7.47 11.39 1.67
CA SER A 108 8.31 11.11 0.51
C SER A 108 9.17 9.88 0.76
N VAL A 109 9.11 8.90 -0.15
CA VAL A 109 10.03 7.74 -0.11
C VAL A 109 11.45 8.24 -0.42
N PRO A 110 12.50 7.77 0.30
CA PRO A 110 13.86 8.18 0.05
C PRO A 110 14.24 8.07 -1.43
N SER A 111 14.84 9.13 -1.98
CA SER A 111 15.12 9.24 -3.42
C SER A 111 16.01 8.11 -3.96
N LEU A 112 16.98 7.66 -3.19
CA LEU A 112 17.83 6.51 -3.55
C LEU A 112 17.01 5.23 -3.65
N LEU A 113 16.10 4.98 -2.71
CA LEU A 113 15.23 3.80 -2.74
C LEU A 113 14.27 3.85 -3.93
N ILE A 114 13.66 5.01 -4.22
CA ILE A 114 12.81 5.18 -5.43
C ILE A 114 13.60 4.95 -6.72
N HIS A 115 14.84 5.41 -6.77
CA HIS A 115 15.69 5.16 -7.95
C HIS A 115 15.92 3.66 -8.14
N GLU A 116 16.29 2.95 -7.07
CA GLU A 116 16.51 1.50 -7.11
C GLU A 116 15.23 0.72 -7.45
N MET A 117 14.10 1.05 -6.84
CA MET A 117 12.81 0.46 -7.17
C MET A 117 12.45 0.57 -8.65
N LYS A 118 12.81 1.68 -9.30
CA LYS A 118 12.59 1.87 -10.75
C LYS A 118 13.48 1.01 -11.62
N MET A 119 14.59 0.52 -11.10
CA MET A 119 15.53 -0.36 -11.83
C MET A 119 15.33 -1.83 -11.48
N SER A 120 14.73 -2.11 -10.35
CA SER A 120 14.51 -3.46 -9.81
C SER A 120 13.55 -4.30 -10.66
N PRO A 121 13.73 -5.63 -10.69
CA PRO A 121 12.76 -6.54 -11.28
C PRO A 121 11.40 -6.47 -10.58
N ILE A 122 10.34 -6.83 -11.29
CA ILE A 122 8.96 -6.75 -10.82
C ILE A 122 8.32 -8.14 -10.82
N ALA A 123 7.73 -8.54 -9.68
CA ALA A 123 6.76 -9.61 -9.63
C ALA A 123 5.35 -9.00 -9.73
N LEU A 124 4.66 -9.25 -10.83
CA LEU A 124 3.32 -8.72 -11.07
C LEU A 124 2.25 -9.68 -10.58
N ILE A 125 1.49 -9.23 -9.59
CA ILE A 125 0.36 -9.98 -9.04
C ILE A 125 -0.90 -9.69 -9.84
N GLU A 126 -1.51 -10.73 -10.38
CA GLU A 126 -2.75 -10.68 -11.16
C GLU A 126 -3.85 -11.44 -10.42
N GLU A 127 -4.85 -10.70 -9.97
CA GLU A 127 -6.04 -11.21 -9.28
C GLU A 127 -7.29 -10.88 -10.06
N THR A 128 -8.31 -11.74 -9.96
CA THR A 128 -9.63 -11.46 -10.54
C THR A 128 -10.25 -10.21 -9.94
N ILE A 129 -11.16 -9.57 -10.65
CA ILE A 129 -11.85 -8.37 -10.15
C ILE A 129 -12.63 -8.67 -8.86
N GLU A 130 -13.20 -9.86 -8.74
CA GLU A 130 -13.93 -10.35 -7.57
C GLU A 130 -13.01 -10.47 -6.34
N SER A 131 -11.84 -11.13 -6.50
CA SER A 131 -10.83 -11.25 -5.46
C SER A 131 -10.35 -9.88 -4.98
N ARG A 132 -10.14 -8.96 -5.91
CA ARG A 132 -9.69 -7.60 -5.62
C ARG A 132 -10.72 -6.77 -4.87
N ILE A 133 -12.01 -6.89 -5.25
CA ILE A 133 -13.12 -6.22 -4.55
C ILE A 133 -13.24 -6.75 -3.12
N THR A 134 -13.16 -8.07 -2.95
CA THR A 134 -13.18 -8.68 -1.61
C THR A 134 -12.06 -8.12 -0.73
N THR A 135 -10.83 -8.08 -1.23
CA THR A 135 -9.70 -7.48 -0.50
C THR A 135 -9.96 -6.01 -0.13
N ILE A 136 -10.54 -5.23 -1.05
CA ILE A 136 -10.86 -3.82 -0.78
C ILE A 136 -11.97 -3.67 0.26
N LEU A 137 -13.01 -4.51 0.20
CA LEU A 137 -14.06 -4.53 1.21
C LEU A 137 -13.48 -4.81 2.60
N ASP A 138 -12.64 -5.83 2.72
CA ASP A 138 -12.04 -6.19 4.00
C ASP A 138 -11.11 -5.08 4.53
N ASP A 139 -10.21 -4.55 3.69
CA ASP A 139 -9.17 -3.61 4.10
C ASP A 139 -9.66 -2.17 4.26
N TYR A 140 -10.51 -1.69 3.32
CA TYR A 140 -10.87 -0.27 3.24
C TYR A 140 -12.27 0.04 3.81
N ILE A 141 -13.15 -0.96 3.89
CA ILE A 141 -14.48 -0.77 4.47
C ILE A 141 -14.52 -1.38 5.87
N ILE A 142 -14.42 -2.70 6.00
CA ILE A 142 -14.63 -3.38 7.27
C ILE A 142 -13.53 -3.02 8.29
N SER A 143 -12.26 -3.13 7.89
CA SER A 143 -11.13 -2.84 8.79
C SER A 143 -11.07 -1.37 9.17
N ASN A 144 -11.26 -0.44 8.19
CA ASN A 144 -11.27 0.98 8.49
C ASN A 144 -12.46 1.38 9.37
N TYR A 145 -13.66 0.89 9.09
CA TYR A 145 -14.82 1.16 9.92
C TYR A 145 -14.55 0.83 11.40
N ARG A 146 -14.00 -0.36 11.66
CA ARG A 146 -13.60 -0.78 13.02
C ARG A 146 -12.53 0.13 13.62
N GLU A 147 -11.55 0.58 12.84
CA GLU A 147 -10.56 1.54 13.34
C GLU A 147 -11.22 2.86 13.80
N PHE A 148 -12.21 3.36 13.05
CA PHE A 148 -12.96 4.57 13.41
C PHE A 148 -13.83 4.36 14.65
N GLU A 149 -14.50 3.22 14.80
CA GLU A 149 -15.29 2.88 15.98
C GLU A 149 -14.43 2.78 17.25
N VAL A 150 -13.26 2.12 17.14
CA VAL A 150 -12.32 2.04 18.27
C VAL A 150 -11.76 3.41 18.63
N PHE A 151 -11.49 4.26 17.64
CA PHE A 151 -10.96 5.61 17.86
C PHE A 151 -11.99 6.54 18.51
N SER A 152 -13.24 6.46 18.11
CA SER A 152 -14.33 7.30 18.63
C SER A 152 -15.66 6.52 18.64
N PRO A 153 -15.98 5.79 19.71
CA PRO A 153 -17.18 4.95 19.75
C PRO A 153 -18.49 5.71 19.46
N GLU A 154 -18.59 6.99 19.87
CA GLU A 154 -19.79 7.79 19.66
C GLU A 154 -19.89 8.41 18.25
N GLN A 155 -18.77 8.60 17.55
CA GLN A 155 -18.73 9.33 16.29
C GLN A 155 -18.08 8.52 15.16
N GLY A 156 -17.62 7.29 15.40
CA GLY A 156 -16.85 6.48 14.47
C GLY A 156 -17.54 6.30 13.13
N SER A 157 -18.82 5.94 13.13
CA SER A 157 -19.63 5.79 11.92
C SER A 157 -19.69 7.08 11.09
N ARG A 158 -19.94 8.24 11.74
CA ARG A 158 -19.97 9.54 11.08
C ARG A 158 -18.59 9.89 10.49
N LEU A 159 -17.52 9.73 11.26
CA LEU A 159 -16.15 10.02 10.83
C LEU A 159 -15.73 9.13 9.67
N PHE A 160 -16.11 7.87 9.68
CA PHE A 160 -15.88 6.95 8.58
C PHE A 160 -16.62 7.37 7.30
N SER A 161 -17.88 7.77 7.43
CA SER A 161 -18.68 8.28 6.30
C SER A 161 -18.04 9.54 5.69
N GLU A 162 -17.66 10.50 6.54
CA GLU A 162 -16.95 11.72 6.12
C GLU A 162 -15.60 11.38 5.43
N PHE A 163 -14.88 10.39 5.95
CA PHE A 163 -13.63 9.91 5.37
C PHE A 163 -13.84 9.36 3.96
N LEU A 164 -14.81 8.47 3.74
CA LEU A 164 -15.07 7.87 2.42
C LEU A 164 -15.50 8.94 1.40
N LEU A 165 -16.46 9.80 1.75
CA LEU A 165 -16.96 10.86 0.87
C LEU A 165 -15.87 11.89 0.54
N THR A 166 -15.06 12.26 1.51
CA THR A 166 -13.91 13.16 1.30
C THR A 166 -12.88 12.52 0.38
N SER A 167 -12.60 11.22 0.54
CA SER A 167 -11.66 10.48 -0.31
C SER A 167 -12.13 10.40 -1.75
N LEU A 168 -13.43 10.16 -1.98
CA LEU A 168 -14.04 10.22 -3.32
C LEU A 168 -13.91 11.61 -3.92
N SER A 169 -14.17 12.68 -3.15
CA SER A 169 -14.10 14.05 -3.63
C SER A 169 -12.72 14.47 -4.14
N ARG A 170 -11.64 13.94 -3.54
CA ARG A 170 -10.25 14.21 -3.96
C ARG A 170 -9.93 13.73 -5.37
N ILE A 171 -10.62 12.71 -5.85
CA ILE A 171 -10.41 12.16 -7.20
C ILE A 171 -11.46 12.65 -8.21
N ARG A 172 -12.46 13.43 -7.80
CA ARG A 172 -13.58 13.90 -8.63
C ARG A 172 -13.14 14.38 -10.01
N ARG A 173 -12.12 15.27 -10.05
CA ARG A 173 -11.63 15.83 -11.32
C ARG A 173 -11.07 14.78 -12.28
N ARG A 174 -10.41 13.74 -11.75
CA ARG A 174 -9.80 12.67 -12.57
C ARG A 174 -10.81 11.59 -12.93
N LEU A 175 -11.77 11.34 -12.03
CA LEU A 175 -12.83 10.36 -12.21
C LEU A 175 -13.87 10.82 -13.25
N GLY A 176 -14.06 12.14 -13.40
CA GLY A 176 -15.12 12.75 -14.20
C GLY A 176 -16.42 12.87 -13.44
N GLU A 177 -17.23 13.86 -13.82
CA GLU A 177 -18.43 14.24 -13.06
C GLU A 177 -19.50 13.16 -13.05
N GLU A 178 -19.71 12.48 -14.17
CA GLU A 178 -20.70 11.41 -14.31
C GLU A 178 -20.39 10.23 -13.37
N ASN A 179 -19.18 9.67 -13.46
CA ASN A 179 -18.75 8.56 -12.59
C ASN A 179 -18.73 8.99 -11.11
N TYR A 180 -18.31 10.23 -10.83
CA TYR A 180 -18.31 10.77 -9.47
C TYR A 180 -19.71 10.79 -8.87
N SER A 181 -20.68 11.33 -9.60
CA SER A 181 -22.07 11.46 -9.13
C SER A 181 -22.71 10.10 -8.90
N GLU A 182 -22.50 9.16 -9.83
CA GLU A 182 -23.02 7.80 -9.72
C GLU A 182 -22.44 7.05 -8.53
N ILE A 183 -21.11 7.07 -8.38
CA ILE A 183 -20.42 6.42 -7.25
C ILE A 183 -20.81 7.08 -5.92
N LYS A 184 -20.96 8.39 -5.89
CA LYS A 184 -21.38 9.10 -4.69
C LYS A 184 -22.77 8.66 -4.22
N VAL A 185 -23.74 8.54 -5.14
CA VAL A 185 -25.09 8.05 -4.80
C VAL A 185 -25.04 6.65 -4.19
N LEU A 186 -24.29 5.74 -4.80
CA LEU A 186 -24.13 4.37 -4.27
C LEU A 186 -23.43 4.36 -2.90
N MET A 187 -22.43 5.21 -2.72
CA MET A 187 -21.72 5.34 -1.45
C MET A 187 -22.62 5.90 -0.34
N ASP A 188 -23.39 6.96 -0.64
CA ASP A 188 -24.38 7.53 0.29
C ASP A 188 -25.45 6.49 0.67
N GLN A 189 -25.90 5.67 -0.28
CA GLN A 189 -26.86 4.57 0.00
C GLN A 189 -26.26 3.50 0.91
N ALA A 190 -25.02 3.08 0.67
CA ALA A 190 -24.34 2.10 1.51
C ALA A 190 -24.17 2.62 2.95
N LEU A 191 -23.71 3.87 3.09
CA LEU A 191 -23.45 4.50 4.40
C LEU A 191 -24.74 4.81 5.22
N ALA A 192 -25.91 4.85 4.57
CA ALA A 192 -27.20 5.03 5.23
C ALA A 192 -27.80 3.73 5.75
N MET A 193 -27.19 2.58 5.47
CA MET A 193 -27.67 1.26 5.92
C MET A 193 -26.95 0.82 7.20
N GLU A 194 -27.65 0.05 8.02
CA GLU A 194 -27.01 -0.73 9.08
C GLU A 194 -26.29 -1.94 8.47
N GLU A 195 -25.30 -2.51 9.17
CA GLU A 195 -24.51 -3.67 8.72
C GLU A 195 -25.39 -4.84 8.24
N THR A 196 -25.63 -4.90 6.94
CA THR A 196 -26.44 -5.92 6.30
C THR A 196 -25.73 -6.51 5.08
N VAL A 197 -26.20 -7.67 4.59
CA VAL A 197 -25.73 -8.25 3.32
C VAL A 197 -25.92 -7.26 2.17
N LYS A 198 -27.02 -6.49 2.18
CA LYS A 198 -27.34 -5.50 1.14
C LYS A 198 -26.36 -4.30 1.14
N GLU A 199 -25.89 -3.87 2.30
CA GLU A 199 -24.84 -2.86 2.41
C GLU A 199 -23.56 -3.32 1.70
N ARG A 200 -23.10 -4.54 1.96
CA ARG A 200 -21.92 -5.12 1.31
C ARG A 200 -22.09 -5.22 -0.21
N GLU A 201 -23.28 -5.57 -0.70
CA GLU A 201 -23.58 -5.60 -2.13
C GLU A 201 -23.45 -4.21 -2.78
N ILE A 202 -23.93 -3.15 -2.13
CA ILE A 202 -23.80 -1.78 -2.65
C ILE A 202 -22.35 -1.33 -2.62
N HIS A 203 -21.60 -1.61 -1.55
CA HIS A 203 -20.17 -1.36 -1.50
C HIS A 203 -19.44 -2.07 -2.66
N TRP A 204 -19.80 -3.32 -2.93
CA TRP A 204 -19.23 -4.10 -4.02
C TRP A 204 -19.46 -3.43 -5.39
N VAL A 205 -20.65 -2.88 -5.63
CA VAL A 205 -21.01 -2.22 -6.90
C VAL A 205 -20.17 -0.98 -7.14
N TRP A 206 -20.07 -0.05 -6.18
CA TRP A 206 -19.32 1.18 -6.40
C TRP A 206 -17.80 0.93 -6.39
N ILE A 207 -17.29 -0.04 -5.63
CA ILE A 207 -15.88 -0.44 -5.67
C ILE A 207 -15.55 -0.98 -7.07
N LYS A 208 -16.38 -1.85 -7.63
CA LYS A 208 -16.20 -2.37 -9.00
C LYS A 208 -16.11 -1.24 -10.01
N LYS A 209 -17.07 -0.29 -9.97
CA LYS A 209 -17.06 0.88 -10.86
C LYS A 209 -15.78 1.72 -10.71
N LEU A 210 -15.36 1.96 -9.48
CA LEU A 210 -14.14 2.73 -9.20
C LEU A 210 -12.88 2.03 -9.72
N LEU A 211 -12.80 0.71 -9.57
CA LEU A 211 -11.69 -0.08 -10.11
C LEU A 211 -11.67 -0.02 -11.63
N THR A 212 -12.78 -0.33 -12.29
CA THR A 212 -12.84 -0.46 -13.76
C THR A 212 -12.71 0.89 -14.48
N ASN A 213 -13.31 1.95 -13.93
CA ASN A 213 -13.41 3.25 -14.62
C ASN A 213 -12.25 4.21 -14.26
N TYR A 214 -11.55 3.96 -13.16
CA TYR A 214 -10.51 4.89 -12.71
C TYR A 214 -9.16 4.22 -12.46
N TYR A 215 -9.10 3.20 -11.57
CA TYR A 215 -7.82 2.62 -11.18
C TYR A 215 -7.21 1.75 -12.28
N ASP A 216 -7.97 0.83 -12.87
CA ASP A 216 -7.44 -0.15 -13.83
C ASP A 216 -6.84 0.48 -15.08
N PRO A 217 -7.46 1.47 -15.74
CA PRO A 217 -6.85 2.13 -16.88
C PRO A 217 -5.50 2.79 -16.56
N MET A 218 -5.40 3.38 -15.36
CA MET A 218 -4.15 4.00 -14.90
C MET A 218 -3.05 2.95 -14.65
N TYR A 219 -3.39 1.83 -14.01
CA TYR A 219 -2.44 0.75 -13.74
C TYR A 219 -2.00 0.02 -15.00
N GLU A 220 -2.89 -0.25 -15.93
CA GLU A 220 -2.55 -0.88 -17.22
C GLU A 220 -1.51 -0.08 -18.00
N TYR A 221 -1.68 1.23 -18.06
CA TYR A 221 -0.69 2.12 -18.68
C TYR A 221 0.67 2.06 -17.97
N GLN A 222 0.69 2.03 -16.63
CA GLN A 222 1.93 1.95 -15.86
C GLN A 222 2.61 0.58 -16.00
N ILE A 223 1.85 -0.51 -15.97
CA ILE A 223 2.36 -1.88 -16.13
C ILE A 223 2.98 -2.05 -17.52
N ALA A 224 2.33 -1.54 -18.57
CA ALA A 224 2.85 -1.59 -19.93
C ALA A 224 4.24 -0.93 -20.03
N LYS A 225 4.45 0.20 -19.37
CA LYS A 225 5.76 0.88 -19.34
C LYS A 225 6.85 0.12 -18.60
N LYS A 226 6.48 -0.77 -17.70
CA LYS A 226 7.39 -1.55 -16.85
C LYS A 226 7.58 -2.99 -17.34
N SER A 227 6.97 -3.37 -18.47
CA SER A 227 6.89 -4.76 -18.97
C SER A 227 8.24 -5.47 -19.07
N ALA A 228 9.30 -4.76 -19.51
CA ALA A 228 10.65 -5.33 -19.64
C ALA A 228 11.29 -5.75 -18.30
N ARG A 229 10.76 -5.31 -17.16
CA ARG A 229 11.27 -5.64 -15.82
C ARG A 229 10.46 -6.73 -15.12
N ILE A 230 9.36 -7.19 -15.71
CA ILE A 230 8.49 -8.20 -15.11
C ILE A 230 9.19 -9.57 -15.25
N VAL A 231 9.58 -10.14 -14.11
CA VAL A 231 10.24 -11.44 -14.01
C VAL A 231 9.30 -12.56 -13.51
N PHE A 232 8.16 -12.17 -12.95
CA PHE A 232 7.09 -13.06 -12.53
C PHE A 232 5.74 -12.42 -12.86
N ARG A 233 4.78 -13.26 -13.25
CA ARG A 233 3.38 -12.88 -13.47
C ARG A 233 2.48 -14.04 -13.04
N GLY A 234 1.56 -13.81 -12.11
CA GLY A 234 0.65 -14.83 -11.62
C GLY A 234 -0.17 -14.36 -10.43
N CYS A 235 -1.01 -15.26 -9.89
CA CYS A 235 -1.83 -14.98 -8.71
C CYS A 235 -0.99 -15.00 -7.42
N LYS A 236 -1.61 -14.58 -6.30
CA LYS A 236 -0.95 -14.50 -4.99
C LYS A 236 -0.37 -15.84 -4.51
N ASP A 237 -1.05 -16.97 -4.77
CA ASP A 237 -0.59 -18.28 -4.31
C ASP A 237 0.59 -18.80 -5.13
N GLU A 238 0.57 -18.57 -6.44
CA GLU A 238 1.70 -18.84 -7.34
C GLU A 238 2.92 -17.99 -6.97
N PHE A 239 2.68 -16.72 -6.61
CA PHE A 239 3.74 -15.83 -6.17
C PHE A 239 4.43 -16.31 -4.89
N LEU A 240 3.68 -16.73 -3.87
CA LEU A 240 4.28 -17.24 -2.64
C LEU A 240 5.16 -18.47 -2.89
N THR A 241 4.67 -19.39 -3.73
CA THR A 241 5.44 -20.57 -4.13
C THR A 241 6.74 -20.18 -4.85
N TRP A 242 6.65 -19.23 -5.79
CA TRP A 242 7.81 -18.71 -6.54
C TRP A 242 8.79 -17.96 -5.63
N ALA A 243 8.30 -17.12 -4.72
CA ALA A 243 9.14 -16.37 -3.78
C ALA A 243 9.98 -17.26 -2.86
N MET A 244 9.41 -18.39 -2.40
CA MET A 244 10.15 -19.39 -1.62
C MET A 244 11.36 -19.96 -2.36
N HIS A 245 11.26 -20.14 -3.69
CA HIS A 245 12.36 -20.69 -4.49
C HIS A 245 13.50 -19.70 -4.68
N ILE A 246 13.22 -18.39 -4.70
CA ILE A 246 14.25 -17.37 -4.98
C ILE A 246 14.94 -16.82 -3.75
N ASP A 247 14.29 -16.85 -2.58
CA ASP A 247 14.84 -16.24 -1.36
C ASP A 247 14.80 -17.14 -0.11
N LYS A 248 14.13 -18.29 -0.14
CA LYS A 248 13.79 -19.04 1.07
C LYS A 248 13.16 -18.15 2.15
N ALA A 249 12.31 -17.19 1.71
CA ALA A 249 11.88 -16.00 2.45
C ALA A 249 10.59 -16.21 3.27
N LEU A 250 10.20 -17.46 3.52
CA LEU A 250 8.99 -17.82 4.29
C LEU A 250 9.33 -18.52 5.58
#